data_6d0af6be3e7aecc123004720e756c2e8
#
_entry.id   6d0af6be3e7aecc123004720e756c2e8
#
_cell.length_a   1.000
_cell.length_b   1.000
_cell.length_c   1.000
_cell.angle_alpha   90.00
_cell.angle_beta   90.00
_cell.angle_gamma   90.00
#
_symmetry.space_group_name_H-M   'P 1'
#
loop_
_entity.id
_entity.type
_entity.pdbx_description
1 polymer ?
#
loop_
_entity_poly.entity_id
_entity_poly.type
_entity_poly.pdbx_seq_one_letter_code
_entity_poly.pdbx_strand_id
1 'polypeptide(L)'
;EFQDGEDIVTDYTASYDLIILDIEMAFLNGMKAAEKIRELDTNVIIIFITNMPQYAIQGYKVNALDYILKPISYFSFSESMARALSKVKAPEKEYITIVLKGGKKKLDVARICYVEVQDHVLIYHTLDGDFETKGTMRDTDNQFNPKRYFRCNRCYLVNLEFVETYQGSDIMVNGDTIQVSRSRRKPFLDALNEYMNEVGK
;
A
#
# COMPACT_ATOMS: atom_id res chain seq x y z
N GLU A 1 -10.47 12.88 -5.80
CA GLU A 1 -11.86 13.16 -6.22
C GLU A 1 -11.87 13.48 -7.72
N PHE A 2 -12.80 12.87 -8.47
CA PHE A 2 -12.98 13.06 -9.90
C PHE A 2 -14.31 13.77 -10.14
N GLN A 3 -14.38 14.60 -11.17
CA GLN A 3 -15.60 15.36 -11.49
C GLN A 3 -16.53 14.57 -12.41
N ASP A 4 -15.99 13.65 -13.20
CA ASP A 4 -16.75 12.84 -14.16
C ASP A 4 -16.22 11.41 -14.26
N GLY A 5 -17.05 10.53 -14.84
CA GLY A 5 -16.65 9.13 -15.07
C GLY A 5 -15.54 8.97 -16.11
N GLU A 6 -15.37 9.91 -17.03
CA GLU A 6 -14.30 9.89 -18.01
C GLU A 6 -12.94 10.15 -17.35
N ASP A 7 -12.88 11.06 -16.38
CA ASP A 7 -11.65 11.41 -15.66
C ASP A 7 -11.07 10.20 -14.93
N ILE A 8 -11.91 9.45 -14.22
CA ILE A 8 -11.44 8.27 -13.49
C ILE A 8 -11.02 7.12 -14.42
N VAL A 9 -11.68 6.97 -15.59
CA VAL A 9 -11.40 5.85 -16.51
C VAL A 9 -10.16 6.12 -17.35
N THR A 10 -9.88 7.36 -17.74
CA THR A 10 -8.77 7.73 -18.64
C THR A 10 -7.41 7.38 -18.01
N ASP A 11 -7.24 7.67 -16.72
CA ASP A 11 -5.99 7.44 -15.99
C ASP A 11 -6.16 6.38 -14.90
N TYR A 12 -7.07 5.41 -15.13
CA TYR A 12 -7.34 4.38 -14.14
C TYR A 12 -6.10 3.55 -13.82
N THR A 13 -5.74 3.56 -12.55
CA THR A 13 -4.73 2.64 -11.99
C THR A 13 -5.41 1.77 -10.93
N ALA A 14 -5.11 0.48 -10.89
CA ALA A 14 -5.67 -0.46 -9.90
C ALA A 14 -5.09 -0.24 -8.50
N SER A 15 -5.15 1.03 -8.03
CA SER A 15 -4.62 1.49 -6.73
C SER A 15 -5.73 1.87 -5.73
N TYR A 16 -6.99 1.71 -6.13
CA TYR A 16 -8.14 2.04 -5.27
C TYR A 16 -8.72 0.79 -4.66
N ASP A 17 -8.96 0.80 -3.35
CA ASP A 17 -9.69 -0.27 -2.64
C ASP A 17 -11.19 -0.10 -2.78
N LEU A 18 -11.66 1.14 -2.84
CA LEU A 18 -13.07 1.50 -2.93
C LEU A 18 -13.28 2.71 -3.84
N ILE A 19 -14.29 2.61 -4.69
CA ILE A 19 -14.76 3.71 -5.55
C ILE A 19 -16.23 3.96 -5.24
N ILE A 20 -16.55 5.22 -4.97
CA ILE A 20 -17.93 5.68 -4.82
C ILE A 20 -18.30 6.47 -6.08
N LEU A 21 -19.37 6.06 -6.75
CA LEU A 21 -19.81 6.65 -8.02
C LEU A 21 -21.21 7.20 -7.91
N ASP A 22 -21.41 8.41 -8.41
CA ASP A 22 -22.75 8.83 -8.83
C ASP A 22 -23.01 8.29 -10.25
N ILE A 23 -24.24 7.96 -10.56
CA ILE A 23 -24.62 7.60 -11.94
C ILE A 23 -24.85 8.82 -12.79
N GLU A 24 -25.39 9.88 -12.20
CA GLU A 24 -25.73 11.12 -12.89
C GLU A 24 -24.50 12.04 -13.01
N MET A 25 -23.69 11.80 -14.06
CA MET A 25 -22.54 12.60 -14.42
C MET A 25 -22.63 13.06 -15.89
N ALA A 26 -21.94 14.16 -16.24
CA ALA A 26 -22.18 14.90 -17.49
C ALA A 26 -21.72 14.16 -18.75
N PHE A 27 -20.51 13.64 -18.79
CA PHE A 27 -19.90 13.04 -19.98
C PHE A 27 -20.01 11.52 -19.99
N LEU A 28 -19.45 10.86 -18.99
CA LEU A 28 -19.55 9.39 -18.82
C LEU A 28 -20.32 9.09 -17.55
N ASN A 29 -21.53 8.53 -17.67
CA ASN A 29 -22.31 8.17 -16.49
C ASN A 29 -21.61 7.08 -15.66
N GLY A 30 -21.90 7.06 -14.34
CA GLY A 30 -21.23 6.17 -13.40
C GLY A 30 -21.39 4.69 -13.70
N MET A 31 -22.48 4.26 -14.34
CA MET A 31 -22.66 2.86 -14.71
C MET A 31 -21.67 2.44 -15.80
N LYS A 32 -21.52 3.25 -16.85
CA LYS A 32 -20.54 3.02 -17.92
C LYS A 32 -19.11 3.14 -17.42
N ALA A 33 -18.85 4.08 -16.49
CA ALA A 33 -17.54 4.18 -15.84
C ALA A 33 -17.23 2.89 -15.07
N ALA A 34 -18.18 2.37 -14.29
CA ALA A 34 -18.02 1.11 -13.56
C ALA A 34 -17.80 -0.10 -14.49
N GLU A 35 -18.50 -0.16 -15.63
CA GLU A 35 -18.27 -1.21 -16.64
C GLU A 35 -16.83 -1.19 -17.16
N LYS A 36 -16.32 -0.02 -17.54
CA LYS A 36 -14.93 0.15 -18.01
C LYS A 36 -13.90 -0.14 -16.91
N ILE A 37 -14.17 0.27 -15.68
CA ILE A 37 -13.32 -0.06 -14.53
C ILE A 37 -13.25 -1.58 -14.36
N ARG A 38 -14.37 -2.30 -14.48
CA ARG A 38 -14.41 -3.76 -14.35
C ARG A 38 -13.62 -4.51 -15.42
N GLU A 39 -13.44 -3.92 -16.61
CA GLU A 39 -12.57 -4.47 -17.66
C GLU A 39 -11.09 -4.44 -17.23
N LEU A 40 -10.71 -3.46 -16.39
CA LEU A 40 -9.34 -3.25 -15.93
C LEU A 40 -9.08 -3.84 -14.53
N ASP A 41 -10.09 -3.77 -13.65
CA ASP A 41 -10.01 -4.18 -12.24
C ASP A 41 -11.30 -4.86 -11.77
N THR A 42 -11.24 -6.16 -11.61
CA THR A 42 -12.36 -6.97 -11.12
C THR A 42 -12.54 -6.94 -9.61
N ASN A 43 -11.54 -6.43 -8.85
CA ASN A 43 -11.49 -6.55 -7.40
C ASN A 43 -11.89 -5.27 -6.65
N VAL A 44 -11.70 -4.10 -7.26
CA VAL A 44 -12.04 -2.83 -6.58
C VAL A 44 -13.49 -2.83 -6.13
N ILE A 45 -13.74 -2.35 -4.92
CA ILE A 45 -15.10 -2.27 -4.39
C ILE A 45 -15.79 -1.07 -5.03
N ILE A 46 -17.00 -1.25 -5.57
CA ILE A 46 -17.81 -0.16 -6.13
C ILE A 46 -19.09 0.00 -5.31
N ILE A 47 -19.40 1.22 -4.91
CA ILE A 47 -20.65 1.63 -4.30
C ILE A 47 -21.25 2.76 -5.14
N PHE A 48 -22.51 2.63 -5.52
CA PHE A 48 -23.24 3.74 -6.16
C PHE A 48 -23.98 4.60 -5.15
N ILE A 49 -23.90 5.92 -5.30
CA ILE A 49 -24.68 6.90 -4.52
C ILE A 49 -25.33 7.88 -5.50
N THR A 50 -26.65 7.76 -5.72
CA THR A 50 -27.32 8.42 -6.82
C THR A 50 -28.79 8.72 -6.57
N ASN A 51 -29.41 9.59 -7.40
CA ASN A 51 -30.86 9.80 -7.44
C ASN A 51 -31.60 8.83 -8.37
N MET A 52 -30.92 7.89 -9.05
CA MET A 52 -31.45 7.09 -10.15
C MET A 52 -31.83 5.66 -9.74
N PRO A 53 -33.01 5.41 -9.12
CA PRO A 53 -33.38 4.08 -8.62
C PRO A 53 -33.48 3.01 -9.70
N GLN A 54 -33.77 3.39 -10.94
CA GLN A 54 -33.96 2.48 -12.07
C GLN A 54 -32.68 1.74 -12.49
N TYR A 55 -31.49 2.21 -12.06
CA TYR A 55 -30.21 1.55 -12.34
C TYR A 55 -29.78 0.53 -11.28
N ALA A 56 -30.53 0.38 -10.17
CA ALA A 56 -30.15 -0.52 -9.09
C ALA A 56 -29.90 -1.97 -9.56
N ILE A 57 -30.76 -2.47 -10.46
CA ILE A 57 -30.62 -3.83 -11.04
C ILE A 57 -29.34 -3.93 -11.91
N GLN A 58 -28.95 -2.85 -12.57
CA GLN A 58 -27.75 -2.84 -13.40
C GLN A 58 -26.46 -2.87 -12.59
N GLY A 59 -26.49 -2.43 -11.33
CA GLY A 59 -25.38 -2.53 -10.39
C GLY A 59 -24.87 -3.96 -10.20
N TYR A 60 -25.74 -4.96 -10.34
CA TYR A 60 -25.31 -6.37 -10.30
C TYR A 60 -24.39 -6.76 -11.45
N LYS A 61 -24.52 -6.16 -12.63
CA LYS A 61 -23.65 -6.47 -13.79
C LYS A 61 -22.20 -6.07 -13.55
N VAL A 62 -21.98 -5.00 -12.78
CA VAL A 62 -20.64 -4.52 -12.42
C VAL A 62 -20.20 -5.01 -11.05
N ASN A 63 -20.93 -5.96 -10.45
CA ASN A 63 -20.65 -6.50 -9.12
C ASN A 63 -20.42 -5.37 -8.09
N ALA A 64 -21.34 -4.38 -8.10
CA ALA A 64 -21.32 -3.34 -7.08
C ALA A 64 -21.63 -3.92 -5.70
N LEU A 65 -20.92 -3.46 -4.67
CA LEU A 65 -21.15 -3.89 -3.30
C LEU A 65 -22.49 -3.39 -2.79
N ASP A 66 -22.82 -2.15 -3.13
CA ASP A 66 -24.02 -1.50 -2.65
C ASP A 66 -24.54 -0.41 -3.58
N TYR A 67 -25.78 -0.02 -3.35
CA TYR A 67 -26.50 1.00 -4.10
C TYR A 67 -27.31 1.87 -3.15
N ILE A 68 -26.86 3.10 -2.92
CA ILE A 68 -27.46 4.03 -1.96
C ILE A 68 -28.22 5.12 -2.71
N LEU A 69 -29.49 5.28 -2.39
CA LEU A 69 -30.30 6.39 -2.94
C LEU A 69 -30.08 7.67 -2.13
N LYS A 70 -29.98 8.79 -2.82
CA LYS A 70 -30.04 10.12 -2.22
C LYS A 70 -31.51 10.44 -1.84
N PRO A 71 -31.79 11.09 -0.68
CA PRO A 71 -30.84 11.64 0.29
C PRO A 71 -30.18 10.55 1.14
N ILE A 72 -28.85 10.69 1.34
CA ILE A 72 -28.05 9.69 2.04
C ILE A 72 -28.36 9.73 3.54
N SER A 73 -28.82 8.62 4.13
CA SER A 73 -28.88 8.51 5.57
C SER A 73 -27.50 8.10 6.12
N TYR A 74 -27.12 8.66 7.27
CA TYR A 74 -25.86 8.26 7.95
C TYR A 74 -25.83 6.76 8.22
N PHE A 75 -26.95 6.19 8.64
CA PHE A 75 -27.05 4.75 8.95
C PHE A 75 -26.75 3.90 7.70
N SER A 76 -27.42 4.14 6.58
CA SER A 76 -27.21 3.35 5.35
C SER A 76 -25.78 3.50 4.83
N PHE A 77 -25.23 4.72 4.88
CA PHE A 77 -23.87 4.98 4.47
C PHE A 77 -22.85 4.25 5.35
N SER A 78 -22.98 4.35 6.68
CA SER A 78 -22.06 3.72 7.63
C SER A 78 -22.10 2.19 7.53
N GLU A 79 -23.28 1.60 7.31
CA GLU A 79 -23.41 0.15 7.11
C GLU A 79 -22.71 -0.31 5.82
N SER A 80 -22.90 0.42 4.72
CA SER A 80 -22.25 0.14 3.44
C SER A 80 -20.73 0.28 3.54
N MET A 81 -20.25 1.32 4.22
CA MET A 81 -18.81 1.53 4.46
C MET A 81 -18.22 0.42 5.34
N ALA A 82 -18.91 -0.01 6.39
CA ALA A 82 -18.46 -1.13 7.23
C ALA A 82 -18.34 -2.42 6.42
N ARG A 83 -19.29 -2.71 5.52
CA ARG A 83 -19.22 -3.85 4.60
C ARG A 83 -18.07 -3.70 3.60
N ALA A 84 -17.85 -2.51 3.05
CA ALA A 84 -16.74 -2.24 2.14
C ALA A 84 -15.40 -2.48 2.84
N LEU A 85 -15.19 -1.87 4.01
CA LEU A 85 -13.96 -2.01 4.79
C LEU A 85 -13.67 -3.47 5.19
N SER A 86 -14.72 -4.25 5.47
CA SER A 86 -14.53 -5.69 5.76
C SER A 86 -14.09 -6.52 4.55
N LYS A 87 -14.31 -6.01 3.33
CA LYS A 87 -13.90 -6.65 2.07
C LYS A 87 -12.59 -6.11 1.51
N VAL A 88 -12.17 -4.90 1.91
CA VAL A 88 -10.83 -4.42 1.62
C VAL A 88 -9.86 -5.45 2.18
N LYS A 89 -9.15 -6.15 1.30
CA LYS A 89 -8.12 -7.08 1.72
C LYS A 89 -7.08 -6.27 2.48
N ALA A 90 -6.93 -6.53 3.77
CA ALA A 90 -5.71 -6.10 4.46
C ALA A 90 -4.53 -6.56 3.60
N PRO A 91 -3.52 -5.72 3.36
CA PRO A 91 -2.35 -6.11 2.59
C PRO A 91 -1.88 -7.46 3.13
N GLU A 92 -1.68 -8.44 2.24
CA GLU A 92 -1.27 -9.78 2.65
C GLU A 92 -0.01 -9.63 3.50
N LYS A 93 -0.10 -10.05 4.77
CA LYS A 93 1.03 -9.96 5.67
C LYS A 93 2.15 -10.82 5.11
N GLU A 94 3.18 -10.17 4.65
CA GLU A 94 4.38 -10.81 4.16
C GLU A 94 5.26 -11.17 5.36
N TYR A 95 5.77 -12.39 5.36
CA TYR A 95 6.60 -12.88 6.45
C TYR A 95 7.90 -13.47 5.93
N ILE A 96 8.96 -13.22 6.64
CA ILE A 96 10.22 -13.95 6.48
C ILE A 96 10.44 -14.89 7.69
N THR A 97 11.19 -15.96 7.46
CA THR A 97 11.57 -16.88 8.53
C THR A 97 13.08 -16.83 8.75
N ILE A 98 13.50 -16.46 9.94
CA ILE A 98 14.90 -16.43 10.33
C ILE A 98 15.23 -17.60 11.29
N VAL A 99 16.50 -18.01 11.30
CA VAL A 99 17.01 -19.09 12.17
C VAL A 99 17.68 -18.46 13.37
N LEU A 100 17.17 -18.73 14.56
CA LEU A 100 17.75 -18.32 15.84
C LEU A 100 18.49 -19.49 16.50
N LYS A 101 19.30 -19.21 17.56
CA LYS A 101 20.02 -20.25 18.32
C LYS A 101 19.13 -21.35 18.92
N GLY A 102 17.82 -21.11 19.07
CA GLY A 102 16.86 -22.03 19.67
C GLY A 102 15.73 -22.48 18.76
N GLY A 103 15.79 -22.17 17.46
CA GLY A 103 14.69 -22.52 16.55
C GLY A 103 14.54 -21.56 15.38
N LYS A 104 13.31 -21.44 14.86
CA LYS A 104 12.97 -20.53 13.77
C LYS A 104 11.97 -19.48 14.27
N LYS A 105 12.11 -18.25 13.80
CA LYS A 105 11.16 -17.16 14.08
C LYS A 105 10.61 -16.63 12.77
N LYS A 106 9.29 -16.46 12.74
CA LYS A 106 8.57 -15.77 11.66
C LYS A 106 8.49 -14.30 12.02
N LEU A 107 9.00 -13.42 11.15
CA LEU A 107 8.95 -11.97 11.28
C LEU A 107 7.97 -11.40 10.26
N ASP A 108 7.12 -10.49 10.70
CA ASP A 108 6.25 -9.70 9.82
C ASP A 108 7.12 -8.63 9.12
N VAL A 109 7.21 -8.71 7.78
CA VAL A 109 8.03 -7.80 6.97
C VAL A 109 7.64 -6.35 7.21
N ALA A 110 6.35 -6.06 7.35
CA ALA A 110 5.86 -4.71 7.60
C ALA A 110 6.34 -4.10 8.94
N ARG A 111 6.83 -4.92 9.86
CA ARG A 111 7.31 -4.50 11.18
C ARG A 111 8.82 -4.43 11.30
N ILE A 112 9.57 -4.74 10.24
CA ILE A 112 11.02 -4.63 10.19
C ILE A 112 11.37 -3.19 9.76
N CYS A 113 12.05 -2.44 10.65
CA CYS A 113 12.44 -1.06 10.42
C CYS A 113 13.68 -0.99 9.51
N TYR A 114 14.67 -1.80 9.83
CA TYR A 114 15.88 -1.98 8.99
C TYR A 114 16.61 -3.27 9.34
N VAL A 115 17.51 -3.69 8.45
CA VAL A 115 18.40 -4.83 8.66
C VAL A 115 19.83 -4.33 8.61
N GLU A 116 20.63 -4.70 9.60
CA GLU A 116 22.06 -4.42 9.68
C GLU A 116 22.87 -5.72 9.53
N VAL A 117 24.07 -5.62 8.95
CA VAL A 117 25.04 -6.73 8.98
C VAL A 117 26.30 -6.30 9.71
N GLN A 118 26.66 -7.06 10.75
CA GLN A 118 27.91 -6.94 11.50
C GLN A 118 28.60 -8.33 11.53
N ASP A 119 29.84 -8.42 11.09
CA ASP A 119 30.66 -9.65 11.15
C ASP A 119 29.94 -10.93 10.71
N HIS A 120 29.20 -10.89 9.58
CA HIS A 120 28.38 -11.99 9.05
C HIS A 120 27.15 -12.36 9.90
N VAL A 121 26.77 -11.53 10.87
CA VAL A 121 25.52 -11.61 11.61
C VAL A 121 24.56 -10.55 11.06
N LEU A 122 23.38 -10.97 10.68
CA LEU A 122 22.27 -10.08 10.33
C LEU A 122 21.49 -9.76 11.59
N ILE A 123 21.23 -8.49 11.83
CA ILE A 123 20.41 -7.98 12.91
C ILE A 123 19.16 -7.36 12.28
N TYR A 124 18.01 -7.93 12.55
CA TYR A 124 16.72 -7.41 12.15
C TYR A 124 16.16 -6.52 13.25
N HIS A 125 16.21 -5.21 13.06
CA HIS A 125 15.61 -4.22 13.95
C HIS A 125 14.14 -4.07 13.62
N THR A 126 13.28 -4.45 14.55
CA THR A 126 11.83 -4.50 14.35
C THR A 126 11.08 -3.74 15.45
N LEU A 127 9.81 -3.42 15.23
CA LEU A 127 8.93 -2.85 16.25
C LEU A 127 8.72 -3.78 17.46
N ASP A 128 9.09 -5.06 17.35
CA ASP A 128 8.97 -6.06 18.43
C ASP A 128 10.32 -6.40 19.10
N GLY A 129 11.37 -5.65 18.76
CA GLY A 129 12.75 -5.87 19.24
C GLY A 129 13.68 -6.40 18.17
N ASP A 130 14.91 -6.71 18.56
CA ASP A 130 15.99 -7.08 17.66
C ASP A 130 16.18 -8.60 17.59
N PHE A 131 16.46 -9.10 16.38
CA PHE A 131 16.64 -10.55 16.16
C PHE A 131 17.88 -10.79 15.31
N GLU A 132 18.78 -11.62 15.82
CA GLU A 132 20.05 -11.95 15.16
C GLU A 132 19.97 -13.30 14.45
N THR A 133 20.53 -13.37 13.25
CA THR A 133 20.72 -14.61 12.50
C THR A 133 22.00 -14.58 11.68
N LYS A 134 22.55 -15.73 11.33
CA LYS A 134 23.67 -15.79 10.38
C LYS A 134 23.16 -15.62 8.95
N GLY A 135 23.85 -14.82 8.14
CA GLY A 135 23.48 -14.61 6.76
C GLY A 135 24.28 -13.49 6.08
N THR A 136 23.90 -13.20 4.85
CA THR A 136 24.54 -12.13 4.08
C THR A 136 23.50 -11.07 3.70
N MET A 137 23.92 -9.81 3.67
CA MET A 137 23.06 -8.71 3.25
C MET A 137 22.55 -8.90 1.79
N ARG A 138 23.34 -9.57 0.93
CA ARG A 138 22.95 -9.81 -0.47
C ARG A 138 21.73 -10.76 -0.56
N ASP A 139 21.76 -11.85 0.21
CA ASP A 139 20.67 -12.83 0.20
C ASP A 139 19.41 -12.24 0.86
N THR A 140 19.62 -11.39 1.86
CA THR A 140 18.54 -10.66 2.55
C THR A 140 17.88 -9.65 1.62
N ASP A 141 18.65 -8.81 0.93
CA ASP A 141 18.15 -7.79 0.00
C ASP A 141 17.18 -8.38 -1.06
N ASN A 142 17.50 -9.58 -1.57
CA ASN A 142 16.68 -10.29 -2.56
C ASN A 142 15.34 -10.81 -2.00
N GLN A 143 15.14 -10.82 -0.70
CA GLN A 143 13.91 -11.30 -0.05
C GLN A 143 12.89 -10.18 0.18
N PHE A 144 13.30 -8.92 0.02
CA PHE A 144 12.47 -7.77 0.31
C PHE A 144 12.00 -7.05 -0.96
N ASN A 145 10.81 -6.49 -0.91
CA ASN A 145 10.26 -5.69 -1.99
C ASN A 145 11.09 -4.40 -2.19
N PRO A 146 11.73 -4.19 -3.35
CA PRO A 146 12.58 -3.02 -3.61
C PRO A 146 11.83 -1.69 -3.63
N LYS A 147 10.50 -1.70 -3.74
CA LYS A 147 9.66 -0.50 -3.59
C LYS A 147 9.50 -0.05 -2.15
N ARG A 148 9.65 -0.98 -1.21
CA ARG A 148 9.50 -0.72 0.23
C ARG A 148 10.83 -0.67 0.97
N TYR A 149 11.82 -1.42 0.50
CA TYR A 149 13.11 -1.52 1.12
C TYR A 149 14.22 -1.00 0.23
N PHE A 150 15.12 -0.22 0.81
CA PHE A 150 16.25 0.36 0.09
C PHE A 150 17.58 0.04 0.79
N ARG A 151 18.54 -0.48 0.01
CA ARG A 151 19.88 -0.73 0.52
C ARG A 151 20.72 0.54 0.54
N CYS A 152 20.92 1.14 1.71
CA CYS A 152 21.60 2.42 1.88
C CYS A 152 23.10 2.34 1.66
N ASN A 153 23.72 1.23 2.08
CA ASN A 153 25.14 0.94 1.92
C ASN A 153 25.41 -0.58 2.00
N ARG A 154 26.66 -1.01 2.17
CA ARG A 154 27.00 -2.45 2.28
C ARG A 154 26.42 -3.13 3.52
N CYS A 155 26.14 -2.37 4.57
CA CYS A 155 25.74 -2.90 5.88
C CYS A 155 24.26 -2.72 6.20
N TYR A 156 23.54 -1.80 5.53
CA TYR A 156 22.18 -1.42 5.92
C TYR A 156 21.17 -1.55 4.78
N LEU A 157 20.06 -2.27 5.04
CA LEU A 157 18.85 -2.34 4.23
C LEU A 157 17.70 -1.74 5.06
N VAL A 158 17.10 -0.65 4.58
CA VAL A 158 16.16 0.18 5.33
C VAL A 158 14.76 0.09 4.73
N ASN A 159 13.75 -0.04 5.56
CA ASN A 159 12.35 0.11 5.18
C ASN A 159 12.02 1.60 5.06
N LEU A 160 11.61 2.04 3.88
CA LEU A 160 11.31 3.44 3.56
C LEU A 160 10.16 4.00 4.41
N GLU A 161 9.26 3.15 4.88
CA GLU A 161 8.15 3.51 5.77
C GLU A 161 8.61 4.11 7.11
N PHE A 162 9.76 3.66 7.62
CA PHE A 162 10.31 4.09 8.91
C PHE A 162 11.35 5.20 8.79
N VAL A 163 11.55 5.78 7.61
CA VAL A 163 12.44 6.93 7.42
C VAL A 163 11.75 8.19 7.94
N GLU A 164 12.26 8.72 9.06
CA GLU A 164 11.72 9.90 9.72
C GLU A 164 12.30 11.21 9.17
N THR A 165 13.61 11.23 8.95
CA THR A 165 14.31 12.41 8.43
C THR A 165 15.44 12.03 7.49
N TYR A 166 15.80 12.97 6.61
CA TYR A 166 16.98 12.90 5.76
C TYR A 166 17.74 14.21 5.80
N GLN A 167 19.02 14.16 6.21
CA GLN A 167 19.91 15.32 6.23
C GLN A 167 21.27 14.97 5.60
N GLY A 168 21.50 15.48 4.40
CA GLY A 168 22.79 15.32 3.68
C GLY A 168 23.10 13.87 3.30
N SER A 169 23.68 13.09 4.20
CA SER A 169 23.99 11.66 4.03
C SER A 169 23.31 10.76 5.04
N ASP A 170 22.77 11.36 6.09
CA ASP A 170 22.29 10.63 7.23
C ASP A 170 20.74 10.61 7.19
N ILE A 171 20.19 9.46 7.48
CA ILE A 171 18.76 9.24 7.66
C ILE A 171 18.49 8.79 9.08
N MET A 172 17.36 9.21 9.63
CA MET A 172 16.85 8.68 10.88
C MET A 172 15.79 7.64 10.58
N VAL A 173 15.91 6.47 11.17
CA VAL A 173 15.02 5.33 10.96
C VAL A 173 14.71 4.73 12.33
N ASN A 174 13.47 4.87 12.78
CA ASN A 174 13.01 4.39 14.08
C ASN A 174 13.93 4.83 15.25
N GLY A 175 14.38 6.11 15.21
CA GLY A 175 15.26 6.70 16.22
C GLY A 175 16.77 6.46 16.02
N ASP A 176 17.20 5.62 15.08
CA ASP A 176 18.59 5.32 14.78
C ASP A 176 19.10 6.09 13.56
N THR A 177 20.36 6.56 13.63
CA THR A 177 20.98 7.27 12.51
C THR A 177 21.75 6.32 11.61
N ILE A 178 21.35 6.24 10.34
CA ILE A 178 21.96 5.37 9.31
C ILE A 178 22.53 6.24 8.19
N GLN A 179 23.76 5.92 7.75
CA GLN A 179 24.41 6.66 6.68
C GLN A 179 24.12 6.06 5.30
N VAL A 180 23.64 6.90 4.37
CA VAL A 180 23.51 6.54 2.95
C VAL A 180 24.82 6.80 2.24
N SER A 181 25.42 5.78 1.60
CA SER A 181 26.67 5.94 0.89
C SER A 181 26.54 6.96 -0.26
N ARG A 182 27.65 7.65 -0.59
CA ARG A 182 27.65 8.77 -1.56
C ARG A 182 27.03 8.38 -2.92
N SER A 183 27.34 7.20 -3.41
CA SER A 183 26.82 6.70 -4.69
C SER A 183 25.35 6.32 -4.66
N ARG A 184 24.79 6.12 -3.46
CA ARG A 184 23.39 5.69 -3.27
C ARG A 184 22.43 6.84 -2.90
N ARG A 185 22.93 8.05 -2.64
CA ARG A 185 22.11 9.19 -2.19
C ARG A 185 21.02 9.58 -3.17
N LYS A 186 21.36 9.76 -4.45
CA LYS A 186 20.36 10.12 -5.46
C LYS A 186 19.34 8.99 -5.65
N PRO A 187 19.74 7.71 -5.89
CA PRO A 187 18.78 6.61 -5.94
C PRO A 187 17.91 6.46 -4.69
N PHE A 188 18.45 6.77 -3.51
CA PHE A 188 17.67 6.74 -2.26
C PHE A 188 16.57 7.80 -2.25
N LEU A 189 16.90 9.03 -2.63
CA LEU A 189 15.91 10.12 -2.70
C LEU A 189 14.82 9.83 -3.74
N ASP A 190 15.21 9.29 -4.88
CA ASP A 190 14.27 8.91 -5.93
C ASP A 190 13.30 7.82 -5.40
N ALA A 191 13.82 6.78 -4.74
CA ALA A 191 13.01 5.71 -4.15
C ALA A 191 12.11 6.21 -2.99
N LEU A 192 12.63 7.09 -2.12
CA LEU A 192 11.84 7.66 -1.03
C LEU A 192 10.70 8.54 -1.55
N ASN A 193 10.95 9.35 -2.58
CA ASN A 193 9.91 10.18 -3.20
C ASN A 193 8.85 9.31 -3.91
N GLU A 194 9.25 8.25 -4.59
CA GLU A 194 8.33 7.30 -5.21
C GLU A 194 7.44 6.63 -4.15
N TYR A 195 8.05 6.15 -3.06
CA TYR A 195 7.32 5.57 -1.93
C TYR A 195 6.32 6.54 -1.32
N MET A 196 6.73 7.78 -1.04
CA MET A 196 5.85 8.82 -0.48
C MET A 196 4.69 9.16 -1.42
N ASN A 197 4.91 9.17 -2.73
CA ASN A 197 3.87 9.40 -3.73
C ASN A 197 2.87 8.24 -3.85
N GLU A 198 3.30 7.00 -3.61
CA GLU A 198 2.42 5.82 -3.58
C GLU A 198 1.56 5.78 -2.30
N VAL A 199 2.11 6.14 -1.15
CA VAL A 199 1.42 6.09 0.17
C VAL A 199 0.58 7.35 0.44
N GLY A 200 0.91 8.49 -0.15
CA GLY A 200 0.21 9.77 0.04
C GLY A 200 -1.00 9.99 -0.87
N LYS A 201 -1.37 8.98 -1.67
CA LYS A 201 -2.59 8.98 -2.48
C LYS A 201 -3.68 8.18 -1.78
#